data_5e3c82bcacd611f38c5f5dec940fd5d1
#
_entry.id   5e3c82bcacd611f38c5f5dec940fd5d1
#
_cell.length_a   1.000
_cell.length_b   1.000
_cell.length_c   1.000
_cell.angle_alpha   90.00
_cell.angle_beta   90.00
_cell.angle_gamma   90.00
#
_symmetry.space_group_name_H-M   'P 1'
#
loop_
_entity.id
_entity.type
_entity.pdbx_description
1 polymer ?
#
loop_
_entity_poly.entity_id
_entity_poly.type
_entity_poly.pdbx_seq_one_letter_code
_entity_poly.pdbx_strand_id
1 'polypeptide(L)'
;VDCDRRRDYGVTTFFMSDYDILIVTRRRLGLKEYDVYARITERFFENKQSEFYTRPQFINESISRLNKNLELGQYFYHEIKKQGIMLYSSQEFKLARCRKLNYAEIAQIARDYFSEKFQFASDFLLGARYYAGLQKYKMASFHLHQAAENYLRTIPLVYILYGYKDHALEILMDRCKTHTLQLVSVFPRNTEEERRLFNLLQDAYVQARYNKDFVVTKTDIDALIPRLELMRDITEKVCCD
;
A
#
# COMPACT_ATOMS: atom_id res chain seq x y z
N VAL A 1 -8.74 -15.64 -15.43
CA VAL A 1 -8.65 -15.33 -14.00
C VAL A 1 -8.07 -16.56 -13.32
N ASP A 2 -6.76 -16.59 -13.15
CA ASP A 2 -6.09 -17.67 -12.43
C ASP A 2 -6.31 -17.47 -10.94
N CYS A 3 -7.07 -18.38 -10.35
CA CYS A 3 -7.28 -18.45 -8.92
C CYS A 3 -6.19 -19.38 -8.35
N ASP A 4 -5.06 -18.80 -7.95
CA ASP A 4 -3.98 -19.56 -7.30
C ASP A 4 -4.40 -19.89 -5.85
N ARG A 5 -4.63 -21.18 -5.59
CA ARG A 5 -4.84 -21.71 -4.23
C ARG A 5 -3.49 -22.02 -3.61
N ARG A 6 -2.98 -21.13 -2.77
CA ARG A 6 -1.83 -21.46 -1.91
C ARG A 6 -2.32 -21.85 -0.52
N ARG A 7 -1.91 -23.04 -0.08
CA ARG A 7 -2.06 -23.49 1.32
C ARG A 7 -0.75 -23.24 2.05
N ASP A 8 -0.67 -22.09 2.72
CA ASP A 8 0.39 -21.83 3.66
C ASP A 8 -0.21 -21.67 5.06
N TYR A 9 0.36 -22.40 6.02
CA TYR A 9 -0.02 -22.37 7.45
C TYR A 9 -1.48 -22.75 7.77
N GLY A 10 -2.09 -23.65 6.99
CA GLY A 10 -3.44 -24.14 7.26
C GLY A 10 -4.58 -23.17 6.94
N VAL A 11 -4.29 -21.99 6.40
CA VAL A 11 -5.28 -21.01 5.94
C VAL A 11 -5.38 -21.07 4.41
N THR A 12 -6.59 -21.32 3.91
CA THR A 12 -6.85 -21.22 2.46
C THR A 12 -7.04 -19.75 2.09
N THR A 13 -6.00 -19.12 1.57
CA THR A 13 -6.11 -17.75 1.03
C THR A 13 -6.48 -17.84 -0.44
N PHE A 14 -7.57 -17.19 -0.81
CA PHE A 14 -7.95 -16.99 -2.21
C PHE A 14 -7.32 -15.66 -2.66
N PHE A 15 -6.31 -15.73 -3.52
CA PHE A 15 -5.83 -14.55 -4.22
C PHE A 15 -6.77 -14.29 -5.40
N MET A 16 -7.60 -13.27 -5.29
CA MET A 16 -8.23 -12.67 -6.46
C MET A 16 -7.28 -11.61 -6.98
N SER A 17 -6.79 -11.77 -8.21
CA SER A 17 -6.02 -10.71 -8.87
C SER A 17 -6.94 -9.51 -9.11
N ASP A 18 -6.47 -8.32 -8.74
CA ASP A 18 -7.17 -7.07 -9.04
C ASP A 18 -6.94 -6.65 -10.51
N TYR A 19 -7.88 -5.89 -11.06
CA TYR A 19 -7.64 -5.19 -12.32
C TYR A 19 -6.98 -3.85 -12.02
N ASP A 20 -5.67 -3.73 -12.25
CA ASP A 20 -4.98 -2.45 -12.19
C ASP A 20 -5.20 -1.67 -13.48
N ILE A 21 -5.94 -0.57 -13.39
CA ILE A 21 -6.33 0.25 -14.54
C ILE A 21 -5.66 1.61 -14.45
N LEU A 22 -4.69 1.88 -15.34
CA LEU A 22 -4.08 3.19 -15.48
C LEU A 22 -4.95 4.09 -16.35
N ILE A 23 -5.45 5.18 -15.78
CA ILE A 23 -6.20 6.23 -16.47
C ILE A 23 -5.27 7.42 -16.72
N VAL A 24 -4.89 7.62 -17.98
CA VAL A 24 -4.06 8.74 -18.39
C VAL A 24 -4.92 9.89 -18.89
N THR A 25 -4.76 11.06 -18.28
CA THR A 25 -5.52 12.25 -18.59
C THR A 25 -4.59 13.41 -18.97
N ARG A 26 -5.12 14.47 -19.60
CA ARG A 26 -4.32 15.66 -19.91
C ARG A 26 -3.75 16.31 -18.66
N ARG A 27 -4.55 16.40 -17.59
CA ARG A 27 -4.17 16.83 -16.24
C ARG A 27 -4.73 15.86 -15.22
N ARG A 28 -4.07 15.70 -14.07
CA ARG A 28 -4.62 14.85 -12.98
C ARG A 28 -5.99 15.34 -12.54
N LEU A 29 -6.86 14.40 -12.21
CA LEU A 29 -8.23 14.67 -11.76
C LEU A 29 -8.28 15.35 -10.38
N GLY A 30 -7.22 15.21 -9.57
CA GLY A 30 -7.15 15.77 -8.23
C GLY A 30 -8.28 15.24 -7.33
N LEU A 31 -8.95 16.11 -6.58
CA LEU A 31 -10.02 15.70 -5.65
C LEU A 31 -11.22 15.05 -6.36
N LYS A 32 -11.43 15.30 -7.64
CA LYS A 32 -12.50 14.68 -8.42
C LYS A 32 -12.24 13.21 -8.74
N GLU A 33 -11.03 12.72 -8.46
CA GLU A 33 -10.61 11.34 -8.69
C GLU A 33 -11.55 10.35 -7.97
N TYR A 34 -11.87 10.63 -6.70
CA TYR A 34 -12.76 9.79 -5.89
C TYR A 34 -14.17 9.65 -6.46
N ASP A 35 -14.78 10.75 -6.87
CA ASP A 35 -16.14 10.74 -7.42
C ASP A 35 -16.19 10.01 -8.78
N VAL A 36 -15.15 10.18 -9.60
CA VAL A 36 -15.05 9.51 -10.90
C VAL A 36 -14.89 8.02 -10.71
N TYR A 37 -13.99 7.58 -9.82
CA TYR A 37 -13.72 6.16 -9.59
C TYR A 37 -14.89 5.46 -8.91
N ALA A 38 -15.55 6.10 -7.95
CA ALA A 38 -16.76 5.57 -7.33
C ALA A 38 -17.81 5.26 -8.39
N ARG A 39 -18.12 6.21 -9.28
CA ARG A 39 -19.10 6.02 -10.37
C ARG A 39 -18.68 4.95 -11.39
N ILE A 40 -17.40 4.85 -11.72
CA ILE A 40 -16.92 3.81 -12.64
C ILE A 40 -17.04 2.43 -11.97
N THR A 41 -16.66 2.33 -10.71
CA THR A 41 -16.76 1.08 -9.93
C THR A 41 -18.20 0.62 -9.79
N GLU A 42 -19.12 1.54 -9.48
CA GLU A 42 -20.55 1.27 -9.38
C GLU A 42 -21.09 0.71 -10.70
N ARG A 43 -20.86 1.39 -11.83
CA ARG A 43 -21.26 0.91 -13.16
C ARG A 43 -20.61 -0.41 -13.55
N PHE A 44 -19.38 -0.65 -13.11
CA PHE A 44 -18.68 -1.91 -13.36
C PHE A 44 -19.40 -3.07 -12.67
N PHE A 45 -19.87 -2.90 -11.44
CA PHE A 45 -20.61 -3.94 -10.72
C PHE A 45 -22.06 -4.08 -11.19
N GLU A 46 -22.74 -2.99 -11.55
CA GLU A 46 -24.10 -3.04 -12.10
C GLU A 46 -24.20 -3.90 -13.38
N ASN A 47 -23.16 -3.90 -14.20
CA ASN A 47 -23.14 -4.62 -15.48
C ASN A 47 -22.58 -6.05 -15.38
N LYS A 48 -22.17 -6.52 -14.20
CA LYS A 48 -21.60 -7.87 -14.04
C LYS A 48 -22.66 -8.91 -13.70
N GLN A 49 -22.82 -9.87 -14.61
CA GLN A 49 -23.61 -11.09 -14.40
C GLN A 49 -22.81 -12.26 -13.82
N SER A 50 -21.54 -12.06 -13.44
CA SER A 50 -20.67 -13.16 -13.00
C SER A 50 -20.50 -13.22 -11.48
N GLU A 51 -20.44 -14.42 -10.92
CA GLU A 51 -20.23 -14.71 -9.49
C GLU A 51 -18.84 -14.29 -8.95
N PHE A 52 -17.90 -13.91 -9.83
CA PHE A 52 -16.53 -13.50 -9.45
C PHE A 52 -16.37 -12.00 -9.57
N TYR A 53 -16.31 -11.32 -8.43
CA TYR A 53 -16.16 -9.88 -8.34
C TYR A 53 -14.69 -9.50 -8.12
N THR A 54 -13.91 -9.39 -9.18
CA THR A 54 -12.59 -8.75 -9.11
C THR A 54 -12.77 -7.24 -9.12
N ARG A 55 -12.30 -6.55 -8.07
CA ARG A 55 -12.45 -5.10 -7.94
C ARG A 55 -11.45 -4.37 -8.84
N PRO A 56 -11.89 -3.39 -9.68
CA PRO A 56 -10.96 -2.55 -10.42
C PRO A 56 -10.25 -1.58 -9.47
N GLN A 57 -8.95 -1.46 -9.65
CA GLN A 57 -8.12 -0.47 -8.97
C GLN A 57 -7.66 0.56 -10.01
N PHE A 58 -7.86 1.84 -9.69
CA PHE A 58 -7.55 2.92 -10.62
C PHE A 58 -6.33 3.70 -10.18
N ILE A 59 -5.45 3.98 -11.14
CA ILE A 59 -4.31 4.87 -10.99
C ILE A 59 -4.50 5.99 -11.98
N ASN A 60 -4.62 7.24 -11.52
CA ASN A 60 -4.67 8.40 -12.41
C ASN A 60 -3.32 9.07 -12.55
N GLU A 61 -2.90 9.26 -13.78
CA GLU A 61 -1.68 10.01 -14.08
C GLU A 61 -1.90 10.99 -15.23
N SER A 62 -1.20 12.13 -15.19
CA SER A 62 -1.18 13.03 -16.34
C SER A 62 -0.23 12.53 -17.42
N ILE A 63 -0.57 12.79 -18.70
CA ILE A 63 0.28 12.39 -19.82
C ILE A 63 1.70 12.96 -19.71
N SER A 64 1.84 14.19 -19.24
CA SER A 64 3.14 14.84 -19.08
C SER A 64 4.01 14.12 -18.03
N ARG A 65 3.42 13.74 -16.91
CA ARG A 65 4.15 13.02 -15.85
C ARG A 65 4.43 11.57 -16.24
N LEU A 66 3.49 10.90 -16.90
CA LEU A 66 3.70 9.58 -17.45
C LEU A 66 4.89 9.58 -18.41
N ASN A 67 4.92 10.49 -19.38
CA ASN A 67 6.00 10.60 -20.35
C ASN A 67 7.35 10.91 -19.68
N LYS A 68 7.38 11.87 -18.76
CA LYS A 68 8.59 12.17 -17.98
C LYS A 68 9.12 10.92 -17.24
N ASN A 69 8.25 10.15 -16.60
CA ASN A 69 8.64 8.95 -15.87
C ASN A 69 9.11 7.81 -16.79
N LEU A 70 8.52 7.69 -17.99
CA LEU A 70 9.01 6.79 -19.04
C LEU A 70 10.43 7.18 -19.51
N GLU A 71 10.68 8.47 -19.77
CA GLU A 71 11.99 9.00 -20.17
C GLU A 71 13.03 8.83 -19.07
N LEU A 72 12.64 8.95 -17.80
CA LEU A 72 13.51 8.67 -16.66
C LEU A 72 13.75 7.19 -16.44
N GLY A 73 13.00 6.32 -17.11
CA GLY A 73 13.12 4.87 -16.97
C GLY A 73 12.55 4.33 -15.66
N GLN A 74 11.59 5.01 -15.06
CA GLN A 74 10.97 4.49 -13.83
C GLN A 74 10.33 3.13 -14.10
N TYR A 75 10.72 2.13 -13.33
CA TYR A 75 10.41 0.72 -13.54
C TYR A 75 8.90 0.45 -13.66
N PHE A 76 8.10 0.99 -12.76
CA PHE A 76 6.65 0.84 -12.79
C PHE A 76 6.02 1.25 -14.13
N TYR A 77 6.39 2.42 -14.65
CA TYR A 77 5.84 2.93 -15.92
C TYR A 77 6.39 2.16 -17.13
N HIS A 78 7.63 1.66 -17.02
CA HIS A 78 8.20 0.78 -18.00
C HIS A 78 7.41 -0.53 -18.12
N GLU A 79 7.12 -1.19 -16.98
CA GLU A 79 6.39 -2.45 -16.98
C GLU A 79 4.93 -2.25 -17.44
N ILE A 80 4.26 -1.17 -17.05
CA ILE A 80 2.94 -0.85 -17.58
C ILE A 80 2.97 -0.70 -19.11
N LYS A 81 3.95 0.01 -19.64
CA LYS A 81 4.06 0.19 -21.10
C LYS A 81 4.38 -1.12 -21.82
N LYS A 82 5.15 -2.01 -21.21
CA LYS A 82 5.58 -3.27 -21.78
C LYS A 82 4.50 -4.36 -21.73
N GLN A 83 3.79 -4.45 -20.59
CA GLN A 83 2.84 -5.53 -20.30
C GLN A 83 1.38 -5.07 -20.36
N GLY A 84 1.14 -3.75 -20.28
CA GLY A 84 -0.20 -3.20 -20.23
C GLY A 84 -0.97 -3.39 -21.54
N ILE A 85 -2.25 -3.68 -21.42
CA ILE A 85 -3.18 -3.77 -22.55
C ILE A 85 -3.84 -2.41 -22.73
N MET A 86 -3.70 -1.80 -23.91
CA MET A 86 -4.34 -0.53 -24.24
C MET A 86 -5.84 -0.77 -24.48
N LEU A 87 -6.69 -0.39 -23.52
CA LEU A 87 -8.14 -0.55 -23.62
C LEU A 87 -8.79 0.58 -24.44
N TYR A 88 -8.27 1.79 -24.34
CA TYR A 88 -8.79 2.97 -25.06
C TYR A 88 -7.65 3.98 -25.33
N SER A 89 -7.72 4.64 -26.48
CA SER A 89 -6.82 5.74 -26.82
C SER A 89 -7.58 6.81 -27.58
N SER A 90 -7.48 8.08 -27.13
CA SER A 90 -8.00 9.23 -27.89
C SER A 90 -7.14 9.57 -29.12
N GLN A 91 -5.95 8.97 -29.24
CA GLN A 91 -4.92 9.27 -30.26
C GLN A 91 -4.35 10.70 -30.22
N GLU A 92 -4.77 11.53 -29.28
CA GLU A 92 -4.28 12.91 -29.15
C GLU A 92 -2.83 12.98 -28.66
N PHE A 93 -2.39 11.98 -27.90
CA PHE A 93 -1.08 11.96 -27.24
C PHE A 93 -0.31 10.68 -27.53
N LYS A 94 1.00 10.83 -27.71
CA LYS A 94 1.92 9.70 -27.86
C LYS A 94 2.64 9.43 -26.54
N LEU A 95 2.80 8.17 -26.21
CA LEU A 95 3.64 7.76 -25.09
C LEU A 95 5.11 7.91 -25.46
N ALA A 96 5.90 8.53 -24.57
CA ALA A 96 7.33 8.68 -24.74
C ALA A 96 8.04 7.32 -24.86
N ARG A 97 9.23 7.34 -25.46
CA ARG A 97 10.10 6.14 -25.46
C ARG A 97 10.56 5.88 -24.04
N CYS A 98 10.57 4.61 -23.65
CA CYS A 98 11.00 4.23 -22.33
C CYS A 98 12.53 4.08 -22.30
N ARG A 99 13.18 4.74 -21.33
CA ARG A 99 14.58 4.46 -20.99
C ARG A 99 14.62 3.13 -20.23
N LYS A 100 15.48 2.23 -20.65
CA LYS A 100 15.76 1.00 -19.90
C LYS A 100 16.81 1.31 -18.84
N LEU A 101 16.49 1.01 -17.59
CA LEU A 101 17.46 0.98 -16.50
C LEU A 101 18.22 -0.35 -16.55
N ASN A 102 19.50 -0.33 -16.23
CA ASN A 102 20.25 -1.56 -15.98
C ASN A 102 19.99 -2.03 -14.53
N TYR A 103 20.39 -3.27 -14.24
CA TYR A 103 20.17 -3.88 -12.93
C TYR A 103 20.80 -3.07 -11.78
N ALA A 104 21.99 -2.51 -11.97
CA ALA A 104 22.67 -1.74 -10.94
C ALA A 104 21.91 -0.43 -10.62
N GLU A 105 21.36 0.24 -11.63
CA GLU A 105 20.52 1.43 -11.43
C GLU A 105 19.23 1.08 -10.66
N ILE A 106 18.56 -0.03 -11.04
CA ILE A 106 17.36 -0.51 -10.35
C ILE A 106 17.67 -0.82 -8.89
N ALA A 107 18.72 -1.59 -8.64
CA ALA A 107 19.14 -1.96 -7.29
C ALA A 107 19.55 -0.73 -6.45
N GLN A 108 20.17 0.27 -7.05
CA GLN A 108 20.51 1.50 -6.33
C GLN A 108 19.25 2.28 -5.94
N ILE A 109 18.30 2.45 -6.86
CA ILE A 109 17.02 3.12 -6.58
C ILE A 109 16.26 2.39 -5.47
N ALA A 110 16.23 1.05 -5.50
CA ALA A 110 15.58 0.24 -4.47
C ALA A 110 16.22 0.46 -3.08
N ARG A 111 17.57 0.47 -3.02
CA ARG A 111 18.32 0.75 -1.77
C ARG A 111 18.04 2.16 -1.23
N ASP A 112 18.00 3.16 -2.10
CA ASP A 112 17.73 4.55 -1.72
C ASP A 112 16.31 4.68 -1.15
N TYR A 113 15.32 4.07 -1.78
CA TYR A 113 13.96 4.02 -1.29
C TYR A 113 13.84 3.27 0.04
N PHE A 114 14.50 2.12 0.15
CA PHE A 114 14.53 1.38 1.41
C PHE A 114 15.08 2.24 2.53
N SER A 115 16.27 2.79 2.36
CA SER A 115 16.94 3.60 3.38
C SER A 115 16.06 4.76 3.85
N GLU A 116 15.48 5.53 2.91
CA GLU A 116 14.63 6.67 3.23
C GLU A 116 13.35 6.25 3.97
N LYS A 117 12.62 5.29 3.42
CA LYS A 117 11.28 4.95 3.93
C LYS A 117 11.31 4.10 5.18
N PHE A 118 12.27 3.19 5.27
CA PHE A 118 12.46 2.36 6.46
C PHE A 118 12.90 3.20 7.67
N GLN A 119 13.83 4.15 7.45
CA GLN A 119 14.23 5.07 8.51
C GLN A 119 13.04 5.93 8.97
N PHE A 120 12.28 6.49 8.03
CA PHE A 120 11.11 7.30 8.35
C PHE A 120 10.05 6.52 9.13
N ALA A 121 9.79 5.27 8.77
CA ALA A 121 8.89 4.39 9.53
C ALA A 121 9.42 4.11 10.94
N SER A 122 10.73 3.90 11.07
CA SER A 122 11.40 3.65 12.36
C SER A 122 11.36 4.87 13.28
N ASP A 123 11.46 6.07 12.73
CA ASP A 123 11.33 7.32 13.48
C ASP A 123 9.90 7.49 14.04
N PHE A 124 8.87 7.09 13.28
CA PHE A 124 7.51 7.03 13.79
C PHE A 124 7.35 6.01 14.93
N LEU A 125 7.96 4.83 14.81
CA LEU A 125 7.93 3.84 15.88
C LEU A 125 8.63 4.34 17.15
N LEU A 126 9.74 5.03 17.00
CA LEU A 126 10.44 5.71 18.11
C LEU A 126 9.54 6.78 18.74
N GLY A 127 8.89 7.61 17.91
CA GLY A 127 7.92 8.61 18.36
C GLY A 127 6.75 8.00 19.13
N ALA A 128 6.23 6.83 18.69
CA ALA A 128 5.18 6.12 19.39
C ALA A 128 5.61 5.73 20.82
N ARG A 129 6.81 5.18 20.97
CA ARG A 129 7.38 4.84 22.29
C ARG A 129 7.55 6.06 23.18
N TYR A 130 8.04 7.16 22.61
CA TYR A 130 8.17 8.43 23.35
C TYR A 130 6.83 8.94 23.88
N TYR A 131 5.79 8.99 23.04
CA TYR A 131 4.45 9.41 23.46
C TYR A 131 3.80 8.44 24.44
N ALA A 132 4.05 7.14 24.29
CA ALA A 132 3.61 6.13 25.27
C ALA A 132 4.22 6.37 26.67
N GLY A 133 5.52 6.68 26.72
CA GLY A 133 6.20 7.04 27.96
C GLY A 133 5.63 8.30 28.64
N LEU A 134 5.11 9.24 27.86
CA LEU A 134 4.40 10.42 28.35
C LEU A 134 2.90 10.15 28.65
N GLN A 135 2.45 8.91 28.58
CA GLN A 135 1.03 8.50 28.72
C GLN A 135 0.08 9.17 27.72
N LYS A 136 0.61 9.63 26.58
CA LYS A 136 -0.16 10.21 25.48
C LYS A 136 -0.55 9.14 24.46
N TYR A 137 -1.34 8.17 24.90
CA TYR A 137 -1.62 6.94 24.15
C TYR A 137 -2.32 7.18 22.81
N LYS A 138 -3.18 8.19 22.73
CA LYS A 138 -3.83 8.62 21.49
C LYS A 138 -2.80 9.08 20.44
N MET A 139 -1.79 9.86 20.84
CA MET A 139 -0.69 10.24 19.94
C MET A 139 0.21 9.07 19.60
N ALA A 140 0.48 8.20 20.58
CA ALA A 140 1.24 6.98 20.34
C ALA A 140 0.57 6.10 19.27
N SER A 141 -0.77 5.92 19.31
CA SER A 141 -1.49 5.12 18.31
C SER A 141 -1.42 5.73 16.90
N PHE A 142 -1.47 7.06 16.77
CA PHE A 142 -1.27 7.73 15.49
C PHE A 142 0.14 7.46 14.92
N HIS A 143 1.16 7.56 15.76
CA HIS A 143 2.54 7.27 15.37
C HIS A 143 2.72 5.79 14.99
N LEU A 144 2.08 4.85 15.71
CA LEU A 144 2.10 3.42 15.35
C LEU A 144 1.44 3.16 14.02
N HIS A 145 0.30 3.83 13.73
CA HIS A 145 -0.31 3.74 12.40
C HIS A 145 0.65 4.23 11.31
N GLN A 146 1.29 5.39 11.50
CA GLN A 146 2.24 5.95 10.52
C GLN A 146 3.46 5.04 10.33
N ALA A 147 3.97 4.42 11.39
CA ALA A 147 5.02 3.41 11.29
C ALA A 147 4.57 2.21 10.45
N ALA A 148 3.39 1.63 10.74
CA ALA A 148 2.82 0.52 9.99
C ALA A 148 2.64 0.85 8.51
N GLU A 149 2.02 1.99 8.23
CA GLU A 149 1.78 2.47 6.86
C GLU A 149 3.08 2.55 6.06
N ASN A 150 4.13 3.17 6.64
CA ASN A 150 5.40 3.35 5.94
C ASN A 150 6.19 2.04 5.80
N TYR A 151 6.19 1.13 6.79
CA TYR A 151 6.78 -0.21 6.62
C TYR A 151 6.10 -0.98 5.49
N LEU A 152 4.77 -1.00 5.44
CA LEU A 152 4.01 -1.67 4.39
C LEU A 152 4.25 -1.06 3.00
N ARG A 153 4.41 0.26 2.90
CA ARG A 153 4.73 0.93 1.64
C ARG A 153 6.16 0.70 1.17
N THR A 154 7.08 0.43 2.09
CA THR A 154 8.50 0.19 1.76
C THR A 154 8.65 -1.06 0.89
N ILE A 155 7.95 -2.15 1.21
CA ILE A 155 8.10 -3.42 0.50
C ILE A 155 7.81 -3.30 -1.01
N PRO A 156 6.61 -2.89 -1.46
CA PRO A 156 6.36 -2.76 -2.90
C PRO A 156 7.24 -1.69 -3.54
N LEU A 157 7.61 -0.65 -2.79
CA LEU A 157 8.50 0.39 -3.31
C LEU A 157 9.89 -0.16 -3.63
N VAL A 158 10.40 -1.11 -2.85
CA VAL A 158 11.68 -1.80 -3.12
C VAL A 158 11.56 -2.79 -4.27
N TYR A 159 10.49 -3.60 -4.29
CA TYR A 159 10.36 -4.67 -5.27
C TYR A 159 9.94 -4.21 -6.67
N ILE A 160 9.04 -3.24 -6.75
CA ILE A 160 8.48 -2.76 -8.03
C ILE A 160 8.73 -1.26 -8.28
N LEU A 161 9.48 -0.59 -7.40
CA LEU A 161 9.79 0.84 -7.47
C LEU A 161 8.53 1.71 -7.60
N TYR A 162 7.42 1.26 -6.98
CA TYR A 162 6.16 1.98 -6.95
C TYR A 162 5.61 2.09 -5.54
N GLY A 163 5.30 3.31 -5.12
CA GLY A 163 4.69 3.62 -3.82
C GLY A 163 3.19 3.79 -3.94
N TYR A 164 2.43 2.90 -3.33
CA TYR A 164 0.98 3.04 -3.18
C TYR A 164 0.62 4.24 -2.30
N LYS A 165 -0.52 4.88 -2.60
CA LYS A 165 -0.98 6.07 -1.88
C LYS A 165 -2.06 5.78 -0.83
N ASP A 166 -2.47 4.53 -0.73
CA ASP A 166 -3.47 4.09 0.23
C ASP A 166 -3.00 4.35 1.67
N HIS A 167 -3.92 4.74 2.54
CA HIS A 167 -3.69 4.88 3.98
C HIS A 167 -4.30 3.74 4.80
N ALA A 168 -5.17 2.93 4.18
CA ALA A 168 -5.78 1.78 4.81
C ALA A 168 -4.75 0.65 4.94
N LEU A 169 -4.41 0.29 6.18
CA LEU A 169 -3.40 -0.74 6.47
C LEU A 169 -3.79 -2.09 5.88
N GLU A 170 -5.09 -2.41 5.87
CA GLU A 170 -5.58 -3.65 5.27
C GLU A 170 -5.26 -3.74 3.78
N ILE A 171 -5.50 -2.66 3.02
CA ILE A 171 -5.18 -2.59 1.59
C ILE A 171 -3.67 -2.72 1.38
N LEU A 172 -2.87 -2.00 2.17
CA LEU A 172 -1.40 -2.06 2.07
C LEU A 172 -0.86 -3.45 2.42
N MET A 173 -1.43 -4.13 3.44
CA MET A 173 -1.06 -5.51 3.76
C MET A 173 -1.39 -6.47 2.60
N ASP A 174 -2.54 -6.31 1.96
CA ASP A 174 -2.90 -7.11 0.79
C ASP A 174 -1.93 -6.88 -0.38
N ARG A 175 -1.50 -5.64 -0.61
CA ARG A 175 -0.46 -5.32 -1.60
C ARG A 175 0.88 -6.00 -1.30
N CYS A 176 1.24 -6.15 -0.04
CA CYS A 176 2.48 -6.81 0.36
C CYS A 176 2.45 -8.32 0.17
N LYS A 177 1.27 -8.96 0.12
CA LYS A 177 1.14 -10.44 -0.02
C LYS A 177 1.78 -10.98 -1.29
N THR A 178 1.87 -10.20 -2.35
CA THR A 178 2.57 -10.59 -3.59
C THR A 178 4.07 -10.72 -3.41
N HIS A 179 4.64 -10.09 -2.37
CA HIS A 179 6.07 -10.07 -2.09
C HIS A 179 6.43 -10.93 -0.87
N THR A 180 5.57 -10.93 0.16
CA THR A 180 5.79 -11.71 1.39
C THR A 180 4.48 -12.04 2.09
N LEU A 181 4.37 -13.26 2.62
CA LEU A 181 3.26 -13.67 3.50
C LEU A 181 3.61 -13.52 4.98
N GLN A 182 4.86 -13.21 5.34
CA GLN A 182 5.31 -13.12 6.73
C GLN A 182 4.53 -12.05 7.52
N LEU A 183 4.09 -10.98 6.85
CA LEU A 183 3.31 -9.91 7.48
C LEU A 183 1.93 -10.35 8.00
N VAL A 184 1.39 -11.45 7.50
CA VAL A 184 0.09 -11.98 7.98
C VAL A 184 0.15 -12.33 9.47
N SER A 185 1.31 -12.76 9.97
CA SER A 185 1.51 -13.12 11.37
C SER A 185 1.57 -11.91 12.32
N VAL A 186 1.82 -10.71 11.80
CA VAL A 186 1.93 -9.49 12.61
C VAL A 186 0.59 -9.12 13.23
N PHE A 187 -0.48 -9.21 12.45
CA PHE A 187 -1.83 -8.90 12.89
C PHE A 187 -2.77 -10.09 12.64
N PRO A 188 -2.71 -11.14 13.46
CA PRO A 188 -3.69 -12.21 13.40
C PRO A 188 -5.06 -11.61 13.74
N ARG A 189 -6.13 -12.16 13.14
CA ARG A 189 -7.51 -11.67 13.32
C ARG A 189 -8.44 -12.82 13.68
N ASN A 190 -7.92 -13.77 14.44
CA ASN A 190 -8.64 -14.99 14.80
C ASN A 190 -9.63 -14.74 15.93
N THR A 191 -9.27 -13.89 16.90
CA THR A 191 -10.09 -13.53 18.05
C THR A 191 -10.73 -12.16 17.86
N GLU A 192 -11.77 -11.87 18.65
CA GLU A 192 -12.43 -10.56 18.67
C GLU A 192 -11.46 -9.45 19.12
N GLU A 193 -10.64 -9.73 20.13
CA GLU A 193 -9.65 -8.79 20.63
C GLU A 193 -8.56 -8.48 19.60
N GLU A 194 -8.09 -9.46 18.85
CA GLU A 194 -7.13 -9.23 17.78
C GLU A 194 -7.69 -8.35 16.65
N ARG A 195 -8.97 -8.56 16.30
CA ARG A 195 -9.67 -7.71 15.32
C ARG A 195 -9.86 -6.30 15.86
N ARG A 196 -10.27 -6.16 17.14
CA ARG A 196 -10.42 -4.87 17.81
C ARG A 196 -9.13 -4.07 17.77
N LEU A 197 -8.00 -4.71 18.12
CA LEU A 197 -6.68 -4.08 18.18
C LEU A 197 -6.20 -3.61 16.80
N PHE A 198 -6.41 -4.43 15.76
CA PHE A 198 -6.09 -4.04 14.38
C PHE A 198 -6.96 -2.86 13.91
N ASN A 199 -8.26 -2.90 14.17
CA ASN A 199 -9.19 -1.82 13.82
C ASN A 199 -8.82 -0.51 14.55
N LEU A 200 -8.49 -0.59 15.85
CA LEU A 200 -8.01 0.55 16.61
C LEU A 200 -6.77 1.18 15.96
N LEU A 201 -5.79 0.36 15.54
CA LEU A 201 -4.61 0.86 14.84
C LEU A 201 -4.97 1.50 13.49
N GLN A 202 -5.83 0.87 12.69
CA GLN A 202 -6.28 1.40 11.41
C GLN A 202 -7.02 2.72 11.56
N ASP A 203 -7.92 2.81 12.53
CA ASP A 203 -8.73 4.01 12.80
C ASP A 203 -7.89 5.15 13.36
N ALA A 204 -6.77 4.87 14.03
CA ALA A 204 -5.92 5.88 14.65
C ALA A 204 -5.45 6.96 13.67
N TYR A 205 -5.36 6.66 12.37
CA TYR A 205 -4.99 7.65 11.34
C TYR A 205 -5.93 8.85 11.32
N VAL A 206 -7.23 8.62 11.42
CA VAL A 206 -8.25 9.67 11.40
C VAL A 206 -8.68 10.03 12.83
N GLN A 207 -9.03 9.03 13.63
CA GLN A 207 -9.67 9.22 14.93
C GLN A 207 -8.75 9.91 15.93
N ALA A 208 -7.46 9.60 15.94
CA ALA A 208 -6.54 10.24 16.86
C ALA A 208 -6.40 11.75 16.62
N ARG A 209 -6.65 12.23 15.42
CA ARG A 209 -6.53 13.65 15.06
C ARG A 209 -7.83 14.44 15.22
N TYR A 210 -8.96 13.82 14.90
CA TYR A 210 -10.21 14.55 14.70
C TYR A 210 -11.33 14.14 15.68
N ASN A 211 -11.26 12.97 16.29
CA ASN A 211 -12.26 12.50 17.21
C ASN A 211 -11.80 12.67 18.67
N LYS A 212 -12.43 13.60 19.42
CA LYS A 212 -12.11 13.82 20.85
C LYS A 212 -12.42 12.61 21.73
N ASP A 213 -13.42 11.82 21.34
CA ASP A 213 -13.92 10.67 22.08
C ASP A 213 -13.18 9.35 21.74
N PHE A 214 -12.18 9.40 20.86
CA PHE A 214 -11.35 8.25 20.55
C PHE A 214 -10.42 7.95 21.73
N VAL A 215 -10.68 6.82 22.38
CA VAL A 215 -9.93 6.36 23.54
C VAL A 215 -8.94 5.27 23.16
N VAL A 216 -7.71 5.42 23.59
CA VAL A 216 -6.63 4.44 23.45
C VAL A 216 -6.03 4.22 24.84
N THR A 217 -5.94 2.99 25.26
CA THR A 217 -5.42 2.62 26.58
C THR A 217 -3.94 2.28 26.56
N LYS A 218 -3.32 2.26 27.75
CA LYS A 218 -1.94 1.75 27.90
C LYS A 218 -1.81 0.33 27.37
N THR A 219 -2.77 -0.53 27.70
CA THR A 219 -2.79 -1.94 27.30
C THR A 219 -2.81 -2.09 25.78
N ASP A 220 -3.55 -1.23 25.06
CA ASP A 220 -3.57 -1.25 23.58
C ASP A 220 -2.19 -0.93 23.00
N ILE A 221 -1.52 0.09 23.55
CA ILE A 221 -0.19 0.50 23.09
C ILE A 221 0.87 -0.58 23.41
N ASP A 222 0.82 -1.14 24.62
CA ASP A 222 1.72 -2.21 25.05
C ASP A 222 1.56 -3.47 24.17
N ALA A 223 0.36 -3.72 23.63
CA ALA A 223 0.09 -4.83 22.72
C ALA A 223 0.50 -4.52 21.28
N LEU A 224 0.43 -3.25 20.84
CA LEU A 224 0.74 -2.83 19.47
C LEU A 224 2.23 -2.65 19.22
N ILE A 225 3.00 -2.08 20.16
CA ILE A 225 4.43 -1.81 19.97
C ILE A 225 5.20 -3.08 19.54
N PRO A 226 5.10 -4.24 20.21
CA PRO A 226 5.82 -5.44 19.80
C PRO A 226 5.43 -5.94 18.40
N ARG A 227 4.17 -5.73 17.99
CA ARG A 227 3.71 -6.08 16.63
C ARG A 227 4.37 -5.19 15.58
N LEU A 228 4.54 -3.90 15.85
CA LEU A 228 5.24 -2.98 14.95
C LEU A 228 6.75 -3.24 14.92
N GLU A 229 7.34 -3.69 16.01
CA GLU A 229 8.73 -4.17 16.04
C GLU A 229 8.92 -5.40 15.16
N LEU A 230 8.01 -6.38 15.29
CA LEU A 230 7.99 -7.56 14.40
C LEU A 230 7.80 -7.16 12.93
N MET A 231 6.91 -6.19 12.65
CA MET A 231 6.70 -5.68 11.29
C MET A 231 7.98 -5.03 10.74
N ARG A 232 8.68 -4.22 11.56
CA ARG A 232 9.98 -3.63 11.22
C ARG A 232 10.97 -4.72 10.81
N ASP A 233 11.15 -5.73 11.66
CA ASP A 233 12.14 -6.79 11.47
C ASP A 233 11.83 -7.62 10.22
N ILE A 234 10.54 -7.91 9.96
CA ILE A 234 10.10 -8.58 8.72
C ILE A 234 10.38 -7.70 7.50
N THR A 235 10.06 -6.41 7.58
CA THR A 235 10.27 -5.47 6.46
C THR A 235 11.75 -5.35 6.12
N GLU A 236 12.61 -5.22 7.13
CA GLU A 236 14.07 -5.17 6.95
C GLU A 236 14.57 -6.45 6.27
N LYS A 237 14.22 -7.60 6.81
CA LYS A 237 14.61 -8.88 6.25
C LYS A 237 14.16 -9.05 4.80
N VAL A 238 12.89 -8.79 4.52
CA VAL A 238 12.28 -8.98 3.19
C VAL A 238 12.87 -8.04 2.15
N CYS A 239 13.32 -6.85 2.54
CA CYS A 239 13.86 -5.85 1.60
C CYS A 239 15.39 -5.92 1.44
N CYS A 240 16.11 -6.60 2.35
CA CYS A 240 17.59 -6.68 2.32
C CYS A 240 18.11 -8.05 1.88
N ASP A 241 17.27 -9.12 1.92
CA ASP A 241 17.58 -10.45 1.38
C ASP A 241 17.34 -10.47 -0.16
#